data_2f8d4bd11f97b0af76e2bd5a9d1c6381
#
_entry.id   2f8d4bd11f97b0af76e2bd5a9d1c6381
#
_cell.length_a   1.000
_cell.length_b   1.000
_cell.length_c   1.000
_cell.angle_alpha   90.00
_cell.angle_beta   90.00
_cell.angle_gamma   90.00
#
_symmetry.space_group_name_H-M   'P 1'
#
loop_
_entity.id
_entity.type
_entity.pdbx_description
1 polymer ?
#
loop_
_entity_poly.entity_id
_entity_poly.type
_entity_poly.pdbx_seq_one_letter_code
_entity_poly.pdbx_strand_id
1 'polypeptide(L)'
;MRWAIDHTSRDRLQDQIASCVRRGVAVGELSVGEQLPPAAELAAALSVDRNTVLAAYRDLRDEGVLEFRRGRGARVATAGPAMSSVTQAAHELIAVGAKHGLGTHDLIRIIKELT
;
A
#
# COMPACT_ATOMS: atom_id res chain seq x y z
N MET A 1 1.77 3.70 -10.41
CA MET A 1 1.06 3.87 -9.15
C MET A 1 0.13 5.08 -9.20
N ARG A 2 -1.02 5.01 -8.59
CA ARG A 2 -2.01 6.09 -8.60
C ARG A 2 -2.11 6.75 -7.22
N TRP A 3 -1.90 8.05 -7.18
CA TRP A 3 -2.08 8.86 -5.98
C TRP A 3 -3.52 9.39 -5.94
N ALA A 4 -4.39 8.73 -5.18
CA ALA A 4 -5.79 9.13 -5.05
C ALA A 4 -5.98 9.89 -3.73
N ILE A 5 -5.88 11.23 -3.82
CA ILE A 5 -5.99 12.12 -2.66
C ILE A 5 -7.26 12.95 -2.76
N ASP A 6 -8.05 12.95 -1.71
CA ASP A 6 -9.27 13.74 -1.58
C ASP A 6 -9.10 14.79 -0.49
N HIS A 7 -8.92 16.05 -0.90
CA HIS A 7 -8.72 17.18 0.02
C HIS A 7 -9.97 17.50 0.85
N THR A 8 -11.12 16.99 0.46
CA THR A 8 -12.39 17.23 1.15
C THR A 8 -12.76 16.12 2.14
N SER A 9 -12.02 15.01 2.12
CA SER A 9 -12.23 13.90 3.03
C SER A 9 -11.91 14.28 4.48
N ARG A 10 -12.58 13.61 5.43
CA ARG A 10 -12.27 13.74 6.85
C ARG A 10 -10.96 13.06 7.24
N ASP A 11 -10.48 12.14 6.42
CA ASP A 11 -9.21 11.48 6.63
C ASP A 11 -8.08 12.47 6.39
N ARG A 12 -7.09 12.46 7.28
CA ARG A 12 -5.94 13.36 7.14
C ARG A 12 -5.20 13.06 5.86
N LEU A 13 -4.68 14.09 5.22
CA LEU A 13 -3.93 13.95 3.98
C LEU A 13 -2.72 13.00 4.14
N GLN A 14 -2.02 13.06 5.29
CA GLN A 14 -0.91 12.14 5.55
C GLN A 14 -1.37 10.68 5.58
N ASP A 15 -2.53 10.40 6.15
CA ASP A 15 -3.08 9.04 6.21
C ASP A 15 -3.49 8.54 4.82
N GLN A 16 -4.03 9.43 3.99
CA GLN A 16 -4.38 9.10 2.61
C GLN A 16 -3.14 8.78 1.78
N ILE A 17 -2.07 9.57 1.94
CA ILE A 17 -0.80 9.32 1.25
C ILE A 17 -0.22 7.96 1.69
N ALA A 18 -0.21 7.69 2.99
CA ALA A 18 0.28 6.42 3.52
C ALA A 18 -0.55 5.24 2.98
N SER A 19 -1.88 5.40 2.91
CA SER A 19 -2.77 4.37 2.35
C SER A 19 -2.49 4.09 0.89
N CYS A 20 -2.20 5.13 0.09
CA CYS A 20 -1.82 4.95 -1.32
C CYS A 20 -0.55 4.10 -1.45
N VAL A 21 0.45 4.36 -0.62
CA VAL A 21 1.70 3.59 -0.65
C VAL A 21 1.45 2.14 -0.22
N ARG A 22 0.71 1.93 0.87
CA ARG A 22 0.38 0.57 1.35
C ARG A 22 -0.34 -0.21 0.27
N ARG A 23 -1.31 0.41 -0.39
CA ARG A 23 -2.04 -0.21 -1.49
C ARG A 23 -1.11 -0.54 -2.66
N GLY A 24 -0.26 0.42 -3.06
CA GLY A 24 0.67 0.22 -4.16
C GLY A 24 1.60 -0.96 -3.92
N VAL A 25 2.08 -1.12 -2.69
CA VAL A 25 2.90 -2.26 -2.29
C VAL A 25 2.08 -3.56 -2.30
N ALA A 26 0.86 -3.52 -1.75
CA ALA A 26 0.00 -4.68 -1.65
C ALA A 26 -0.41 -5.25 -3.01
N VAL A 27 -0.71 -4.38 -3.99
CA VAL A 27 -1.15 -4.81 -5.33
C VAL A 27 0.01 -4.97 -6.32
N GLY A 28 1.26 -4.77 -5.87
CA GLY A 28 2.44 -4.97 -6.70
C GLY A 28 2.79 -3.80 -7.63
N GLU A 29 2.14 -2.64 -7.49
CA GLU A 29 2.48 -1.45 -8.26
C GLU A 29 3.78 -0.80 -7.79
N LEU A 30 4.14 -1.03 -6.52
CA LEU A 30 5.41 -0.63 -5.93
C LEU A 30 6.17 -1.88 -5.53
N SER A 31 7.35 -2.06 -6.11
CA SER A 31 8.20 -3.22 -5.84
C SER A 31 9.16 -2.93 -4.69
N VAL A 32 9.57 -3.98 -3.97
CA VAL A 32 10.62 -3.86 -2.95
C VAL A 32 11.88 -3.29 -3.58
N GLY A 33 12.46 -2.29 -2.94
CA GLY A 33 13.64 -1.56 -3.44
C GLY A 33 13.30 -0.36 -4.31
N GLU A 34 12.05 -0.22 -4.74
CA GLU A 34 11.63 0.93 -5.56
C GLU A 34 11.67 2.21 -4.74
N GLN A 35 12.23 3.27 -5.33
CA GLN A 35 12.36 4.56 -4.67
C GLN A 35 11.07 5.36 -4.81
N LEU A 36 10.60 5.95 -3.72
CA LEU A 36 9.48 6.86 -3.70
C LEU A 36 9.91 8.25 -4.20
N PRO A 37 8.98 9.05 -4.73
CA PRO A 37 9.29 10.43 -5.10
C PRO A 37 9.82 11.22 -3.89
N PRO A 38 10.73 12.16 -4.09
CA PRO A 38 11.12 13.09 -3.03
C PRO A 38 9.90 13.80 -2.45
N ALA A 39 9.90 14.03 -1.14
CA ALA A 39 8.75 14.62 -0.45
C ALA A 39 8.31 15.96 -1.05
N ALA A 40 9.26 16.81 -1.40
CA ALA A 40 8.94 18.11 -1.99
C ALA A 40 8.27 17.99 -3.37
N GLU A 41 8.73 17.04 -4.18
CA GLU A 41 8.17 16.77 -5.50
C GLU A 41 6.75 16.22 -5.39
N LEU A 42 6.53 15.23 -4.52
CA LEU A 42 5.21 14.66 -4.32
C LEU A 42 4.25 15.68 -3.72
N ALA A 43 4.71 16.50 -2.78
CA ALA A 43 3.90 17.57 -2.19
C ALA A 43 3.40 18.54 -3.25
N ALA A 44 4.27 18.97 -4.17
CA ALA A 44 3.89 19.85 -5.26
C ALA A 44 2.87 19.17 -6.20
N ALA A 45 3.09 17.91 -6.54
CA ALA A 45 2.20 17.16 -7.43
C ALA A 45 0.80 16.95 -6.82
N LEU A 46 0.71 16.74 -5.51
CA LEU A 46 -0.56 16.50 -4.82
C LEU A 46 -1.19 17.75 -4.22
N SER A 47 -0.55 18.90 -4.32
CA SER A 47 -0.99 20.15 -3.70
C SER A 47 -1.17 20.01 -2.18
N VAL A 48 -0.20 19.41 -1.54
CA VAL A 48 -0.15 19.26 -0.09
C VAL A 48 1.15 19.86 0.45
N ASP A 49 1.22 20.01 1.77
CA ASP A 49 2.41 20.49 2.43
C ASP A 49 3.50 19.39 2.39
N ARG A 50 4.74 19.80 2.21
CA ARG A 50 5.91 18.90 2.26
C ARG A 50 5.96 18.12 3.56
N ASN A 51 5.66 18.77 4.68
CA ASN A 51 5.65 18.10 5.99
C ASN A 51 4.58 17.01 6.08
N THR A 52 3.48 17.15 5.37
CA THR A 52 2.43 16.14 5.28
C THR A 52 2.96 14.86 4.60
N VAL A 53 3.70 15.02 3.51
CA VAL A 53 4.34 13.88 2.81
C VAL A 53 5.40 13.24 3.70
N LEU A 54 6.23 14.04 4.36
CA LEU A 54 7.26 13.53 5.27
C LEU A 54 6.64 12.76 6.45
N ALA A 55 5.54 13.25 7.00
CA ALA A 55 4.82 12.56 8.07
C ALA A 55 4.32 11.19 7.60
N ALA A 56 3.74 11.12 6.40
CA ALA A 56 3.29 9.87 5.81
C ALA A 56 4.46 8.89 5.61
N TYR A 57 5.57 9.36 5.09
CA TYR A 57 6.76 8.52 4.87
C TYR A 57 7.35 8.02 6.19
N ARG A 58 7.34 8.84 7.24
CA ARG A 58 7.81 8.42 8.57
C ARG A 58 6.89 7.36 9.17
N ASP A 59 5.58 7.51 9.04
CA ASP A 59 4.62 6.51 9.50
C ASP A 59 4.90 5.16 8.83
N LEU A 60 5.11 5.17 7.52
CA LEU A 60 5.40 3.96 6.75
C LEU A 60 6.77 3.36 7.11
N ARG A 61 7.76 4.19 7.41
CA ARG A 61 9.05 3.72 7.92
C ARG A 61 8.87 3.02 9.26
N ASP A 62 8.09 3.61 10.16
CA ASP A 62 7.86 3.04 11.48
C ASP A 62 7.10 1.71 11.41
N GLU A 63 6.27 1.53 10.37
CA GLU A 63 5.60 0.28 10.06
C GLU A 63 6.52 -0.75 9.37
N GLY A 64 7.71 -0.33 8.94
CA GLY A 64 8.62 -1.19 8.20
C GLY A 64 8.34 -1.31 6.71
N VAL A 65 7.37 -0.56 6.19
CA VAL A 65 7.03 -0.57 4.75
C VAL A 65 8.08 0.18 3.93
N LEU A 66 8.55 1.32 4.45
CA LEU A 66 9.61 2.10 3.84
C LEU A 66 10.87 2.08 4.68
N GLU A 67 12.00 2.30 4.02
CA GLU A 67 13.26 2.60 4.68
C GLU A 67 13.82 3.89 4.11
N PHE A 68 14.54 4.64 4.94
CA PHE A 68 15.21 5.86 4.50
C PHE A 68 16.69 5.56 4.33
N ARG A 69 17.22 6.02 3.20
CA ARG A 69 18.65 5.94 2.94
C ARG A 69 19.22 7.34 2.87
N ARG A 70 20.29 7.55 3.59
CA ARG A 70 20.97 8.84 3.63
C ARG A 70 21.35 9.29 2.23
N GLY A 71 20.89 10.48 1.83
CA GLY A 71 21.12 11.06 0.51
C GLY A 71 20.31 10.44 -0.63
N ARG A 72 19.44 9.43 -0.36
CA ARG A 72 18.67 8.74 -1.40
C ARG A 72 17.16 8.71 -1.17
N GLY A 73 16.69 9.31 -0.05
CA GLY A 73 15.27 9.39 0.26
C GLY A 73 14.66 8.08 0.71
N ALA A 74 13.37 7.91 0.45
CA ALA A 74 12.58 6.76 0.90
C ALA A 74 12.42 5.72 -0.22
N ARG A 75 12.48 4.45 0.16
CA ARG A 75 12.23 3.34 -0.77
C ARG A 75 11.47 2.23 -0.08
N VAL A 76 10.85 1.37 -0.86
CA VAL A 76 10.09 0.24 -0.34
C VAL A 76 11.05 -0.78 0.28
N ALA A 77 10.89 -1.05 1.58
CA ALA A 77 11.75 -1.97 2.33
C ALA A 77 11.23 -3.40 2.25
N THR A 78 9.91 -3.57 2.30
CA THR A 78 9.27 -4.88 2.34
C THR A 78 7.84 -4.77 1.87
N ALA A 79 7.24 -5.92 1.50
CA ALA A 79 5.81 -6.00 1.22
C ALA A 79 4.95 -5.73 2.47
N GLY A 80 5.58 -5.72 3.65
CA GLY A 80 4.93 -5.41 4.93
C GLY A 80 4.24 -6.62 5.56
N PRO A 81 4.04 -6.60 6.90
CA PRO A 81 3.35 -7.66 7.62
C PRO A 81 1.91 -7.87 7.16
N ALA A 82 1.22 -6.77 6.82
CA ALA A 82 -0.16 -6.83 6.33
C ALA A 82 -0.25 -7.64 5.03
N MET A 83 0.71 -7.45 4.11
CA MET A 83 0.73 -8.23 2.87
C MET A 83 0.96 -9.71 3.10
N SER A 84 1.85 -10.05 4.04
CA SER A 84 2.08 -11.45 4.42
C SER A 84 0.81 -12.09 4.95
N SER A 85 0.05 -11.37 5.79
CA SER A 85 -1.22 -11.85 6.33
C SER A 85 -2.28 -12.03 5.24
N VAL A 86 -2.38 -11.10 4.31
CA VAL A 86 -3.32 -11.19 3.18
C VAL A 86 -2.94 -12.37 2.27
N THR A 87 -1.67 -12.53 1.95
CA THR A 87 -1.20 -13.63 1.12
C THR A 87 -1.46 -14.98 1.79
N GLN A 88 -1.21 -15.08 3.09
CA GLN A 88 -1.50 -16.29 3.85
C GLN A 88 -2.99 -16.62 3.86
N ALA A 89 -3.83 -15.63 4.09
CA ALA A 89 -5.29 -15.81 4.06
C ALA A 89 -5.78 -16.24 2.67
N ALA A 90 -5.17 -15.69 1.62
CA ALA A 90 -5.48 -16.09 0.24
C ALA A 90 -5.11 -17.56 -0.03
N HIS A 91 -3.95 -18.01 0.46
CA HIS A 91 -3.55 -19.41 0.36
C HIS A 91 -4.54 -20.34 1.08
N GLU A 92 -4.99 -19.93 2.26
CA GLU A 92 -5.98 -20.69 3.02
C GLU A 92 -7.31 -20.75 2.28
N LEU A 93 -7.77 -19.64 1.71
CA LEU A 93 -8.99 -19.60 0.90
C LEU A 93 -8.89 -20.54 -0.30
N ILE A 94 -7.78 -20.53 -1.02
CA ILE A 94 -7.54 -21.41 -2.16
C ILE A 94 -7.60 -22.87 -1.73
N ALA A 95 -6.97 -23.22 -0.61
CA ALA A 95 -6.95 -24.59 -0.09
C ALA A 95 -8.35 -25.07 0.32
N VAL A 96 -9.10 -24.24 1.02
CA VAL A 96 -10.48 -24.54 1.42
C VAL A 96 -11.37 -24.66 0.20
N GLY A 97 -11.24 -23.76 -0.76
CA GLY A 97 -11.99 -23.80 -2.03
C GLY A 97 -11.76 -25.10 -2.77
N ALA A 98 -10.50 -25.55 -2.86
CA ALA A 98 -10.14 -26.78 -3.54
C ALA A 98 -10.85 -28.03 -2.93
N LYS A 99 -11.01 -28.03 -1.61
CA LYS A 99 -11.74 -29.12 -0.93
C LYS A 99 -13.20 -29.20 -1.33
N HIS A 100 -13.77 -28.08 -1.76
CA HIS A 100 -15.17 -27.99 -2.19
C HIS A 100 -15.31 -27.93 -3.71
N GLY A 101 -14.26 -28.21 -4.46
CA GLY A 101 -14.26 -28.19 -5.92
C GLY A 101 -14.35 -26.80 -6.54
N LEU A 102 -13.99 -25.76 -5.77
CA LEU A 102 -14.03 -24.38 -6.23
C LEU A 102 -12.67 -23.95 -6.79
N GLY A 103 -12.69 -23.37 -8.00
CA GLY A 103 -11.52 -22.82 -8.63
C GLY A 103 -11.41 -21.31 -8.42
N THR A 104 -10.40 -20.70 -9.04
CA THR A 104 -10.11 -19.27 -8.92
C THR A 104 -11.30 -18.39 -9.28
N HIS A 105 -11.99 -18.70 -10.37
CA HIS A 105 -13.15 -17.91 -10.81
C HIS A 105 -14.28 -17.93 -9.78
N ASP A 106 -14.52 -19.09 -9.16
CA ASP A 106 -15.55 -19.22 -8.12
C ASP A 106 -15.20 -18.39 -6.91
N LEU A 107 -13.93 -18.41 -6.50
CA LEU A 107 -13.45 -17.64 -5.33
C LEU A 107 -13.51 -16.13 -5.59
N ILE A 108 -13.16 -15.68 -6.78
CA ILE A 108 -13.25 -14.27 -7.16
C ILE A 108 -14.70 -13.81 -7.11
N ARG A 109 -15.64 -14.62 -7.60
CA ARG A 109 -17.07 -14.31 -7.55
C ARG A 109 -17.57 -14.20 -6.12
N ILE A 110 -17.18 -15.13 -5.24
CA ILE A 110 -17.54 -15.10 -3.82
C ILE A 110 -17.03 -13.82 -3.17
N ILE A 111 -15.79 -13.45 -3.41
CA ILE A 111 -15.20 -12.23 -2.85
C ILE A 111 -15.98 -11.00 -3.31
N LYS A 112 -16.32 -10.92 -4.58
CA LYS A 112 -17.10 -9.81 -5.13
C LYS A 112 -18.49 -9.72 -4.54
N GLU A 113 -19.13 -10.84 -4.28
CA GLU A 113 -20.47 -10.87 -3.69
C GLU A 113 -20.47 -10.45 -2.21
N LEU A 114 -19.35 -10.64 -1.50
CA LEU A 114 -19.22 -10.25 -0.10
C LEU A 114 -18.85 -8.80 0.10
N THR A 115 -18.44 -8.11 -0.94
CA THR A 115 -18.07 -6.70 -0.91
C THR A 115 -19.08 -5.86 -1.65
#